data_15a606e49231c16612ebedbba6144e0b
#
_entry.id   15a606e49231c16612ebedbba6144e0b
#
_cell.length_a   1.000
_cell.length_b   1.000
_cell.length_c   1.000
_cell.angle_alpha   90.00
_cell.angle_beta   90.00
_cell.angle_gamma   90.00
#
_symmetry.space_group_name_H-M   'P 1'
#
loop_
_entity.id
_entity.type
_entity.pdbx_description
1 polymer ?
#
loop_
_entity_poly.entity_id
_entity_poly.type
_entity_poly.pdbx_seq_one_letter_code
_entity_poly.pdbx_strand_id
1 'polypeptide(L)'
;MIATVLKTSAIILRVADFLKGFPPFSYLPDEALLELARSGRVQFCEKGEILFDQGTAHGRYFYVINKGSVRLVRGEKQKLSDLRGPGDFVGAGAVLGEESHTDSALVDEDSILYALDVSVFTRLCTESPRVSRFLKVYFASEGVETGTAHHQGPSGWRGGTEEHLARLKAGMIAGPATQTVREAAEAMSAADSPVFLVF
;
A
#
# COMPACT_ATOMS: atom_id res chain seq x y z
N MET A 1 -21.53 23.78 16.17
CA MET A 1 -21.87 22.92 15.06
C MET A 1 -21.03 23.19 13.80
N ILE A 2 -20.89 24.43 13.32
CA ILE A 2 -20.13 24.79 12.10
C ILE A 2 -18.64 24.40 12.17
N ALA A 3 -17.96 24.63 13.29
CA ALA A 3 -16.53 24.31 13.46
C ALA A 3 -16.23 22.79 13.39
N THR A 4 -17.16 21.94 13.83
CA THR A 4 -17.01 20.47 13.77
C THR A 4 -17.14 19.96 12.33
N VAL A 5 -18.06 20.52 11.56
CA VAL A 5 -18.25 20.16 10.13
C VAL A 5 -17.04 20.56 9.30
N LEU A 6 -16.48 21.75 9.53
CA LEU A 6 -15.28 22.23 8.83
C LEU A 6 -14.04 21.36 9.16
N LYS A 7 -13.87 20.94 10.43
CA LYS A 7 -12.78 20.04 10.82
C LYS A 7 -12.91 18.66 10.16
N THR A 8 -14.11 18.12 10.12
CA THR A 8 -14.37 16.83 9.46
C THR A 8 -14.05 16.87 7.96
N SER A 9 -14.44 17.95 7.28
CA SER A 9 -14.12 18.15 5.86
C SER A 9 -12.60 18.24 5.62
N ALA A 10 -11.86 18.92 6.47
CA ALA A 10 -10.41 19.03 6.35
C ALA A 10 -9.69 17.68 6.53
N ILE A 11 -10.17 16.82 7.42
CA ILE A 11 -9.61 15.47 7.63
C ILE A 11 -9.87 14.62 6.38
N ILE A 12 -11.07 14.62 5.84
CA ILE A 12 -11.43 13.86 4.63
C ILE A 12 -10.54 14.27 3.46
N LEU A 13 -10.33 15.56 3.24
CA LEU A 13 -9.44 16.05 2.19
C LEU A 13 -7.99 15.55 2.38
N ARG A 14 -7.46 15.61 3.60
CA ARG A 14 -6.12 15.11 3.89
C ARG A 14 -5.98 13.60 3.66
N VAL A 15 -7.00 12.82 4.02
CA VAL A 15 -7.02 11.38 3.76
C VAL A 15 -7.02 11.12 2.24
N ALA A 16 -7.87 11.80 1.48
CA ALA A 16 -7.93 11.67 0.03
C ALA A 16 -6.61 12.08 -0.65
N ASP A 17 -6.02 13.21 -0.24
CA ASP A 17 -4.72 13.67 -0.74
C ASP A 17 -3.61 12.67 -0.46
N PHE A 18 -3.59 12.08 0.73
CA PHE A 18 -2.63 11.03 1.06
C PHE A 18 -2.82 9.80 0.18
N LEU A 19 -4.04 9.29 0.05
CA LEU A 19 -4.35 8.13 -0.78
C LEU A 19 -3.95 8.33 -2.23
N LYS A 20 -4.12 9.50 -2.78
CA LYS A 20 -3.76 9.87 -4.15
C LYS A 20 -2.26 9.66 -4.45
N GLY A 21 -1.41 9.68 -3.44
CA GLY A 21 0.03 9.45 -3.57
C GLY A 21 0.43 7.99 -3.79
N PHE A 22 -0.47 7.02 -3.58
CA PHE A 22 -0.10 5.61 -3.54
C PHE A 22 -1.04 4.71 -4.37
N PRO A 23 -0.50 3.78 -5.19
CA PRO A 23 -1.31 2.75 -5.81
C PRO A 23 -1.93 1.80 -4.76
N PRO A 24 -3.11 1.28 -4.99
CA PRO A 24 -3.97 1.44 -6.18
C PRO A 24 -4.80 2.73 -6.17
N PHE A 25 -4.80 3.48 -5.09
CA PHE A 25 -5.66 4.64 -4.87
C PHE A 25 -5.36 5.76 -5.87
N SER A 26 -4.09 5.94 -6.26
CA SER A 26 -3.67 6.92 -7.28
C SER A 26 -4.31 6.71 -8.67
N TYR A 27 -4.94 5.56 -8.90
CA TYR A 27 -5.68 5.27 -10.15
C TYR A 27 -7.16 5.64 -10.07
N LEU A 28 -7.64 6.07 -8.88
CA LEU A 28 -9.01 6.52 -8.68
C LEU A 28 -9.14 8.02 -8.97
N PRO A 29 -10.28 8.47 -9.50
CA PRO A 29 -10.57 9.91 -9.63
C PRO A 29 -10.76 10.54 -8.25
N ASP A 30 -10.57 11.86 -8.17
CA ASP A 30 -10.64 12.62 -6.92
C ASP A 30 -11.98 12.44 -6.17
N GLU A 31 -13.08 12.33 -6.90
CA GLU A 31 -14.41 12.09 -6.34
C GLU A 31 -14.52 10.73 -5.62
N ALA A 32 -13.96 9.69 -6.25
CA ALA A 32 -13.91 8.35 -5.66
C ALA A 32 -12.99 8.30 -4.43
N LEU A 33 -11.87 9.01 -4.45
CA LEU A 33 -10.98 9.15 -3.30
C LEU A 33 -11.67 9.86 -2.13
N LEU A 34 -12.43 10.92 -2.41
CA LEU A 34 -13.22 11.62 -1.40
C LEU A 34 -14.33 10.74 -0.83
N GLU A 35 -15.00 9.95 -1.66
CA GLU A 35 -16.00 9.00 -1.22
C GLU A 35 -15.40 7.93 -0.30
N LEU A 36 -14.28 7.34 -0.70
CA LEU A 36 -13.56 6.35 0.10
C LEU A 36 -13.09 6.97 1.44
N ALA A 37 -12.53 8.17 1.41
CA ALA A 37 -12.11 8.88 2.62
C ALA A 37 -13.28 9.19 3.57
N ARG A 38 -14.48 9.49 3.05
CA ARG A 38 -15.69 9.70 3.85
C ARG A 38 -16.22 8.42 4.49
N SER A 39 -15.98 7.28 3.88
CA SER A 39 -16.45 5.96 4.37
C SER A 39 -15.66 5.46 5.58
N GLY A 40 -14.52 6.08 5.85
CA GLY A 40 -13.56 5.60 6.85
C GLY A 40 -13.39 6.53 8.05
N ARG A 41 -12.39 6.18 8.84
CA ARG A 41 -11.96 6.94 10.02
C ARG A 41 -10.44 6.90 10.16
N VAL A 42 -9.87 7.91 10.82
CA VAL A 42 -8.47 7.90 11.26
C VAL A 42 -8.41 7.18 12.61
N GLN A 43 -7.50 6.24 12.74
CA GLN A 43 -7.30 5.45 13.95
C GLN A 43 -5.83 5.54 14.37
N PHE A 44 -5.60 5.83 15.65
CA PHE A 44 -4.31 5.66 16.28
C PHE A 44 -4.26 4.27 16.90
N CYS A 45 -3.13 3.57 16.69
CA CYS A 45 -2.91 2.24 17.24
C CYS A 45 -1.53 2.21 17.89
N GLU A 46 -1.45 1.64 19.09
CA GLU A 46 -0.20 1.48 19.83
C GLU A 46 0.55 0.25 19.35
N LYS A 47 1.87 0.27 19.53
CA LYS A 47 2.71 -0.89 19.25
C LYS A 47 2.22 -2.14 19.99
N GLY A 48 2.08 -3.24 19.27
CA GLY A 48 1.61 -4.53 19.78
C GLY A 48 0.11 -4.75 19.66
N GLU A 49 -0.68 -3.74 19.28
CA GLU A 49 -2.10 -3.95 18.99
C GLU A 49 -2.28 -4.91 17.79
N ILE A 50 -3.29 -5.78 17.90
CA ILE A 50 -3.69 -6.70 16.85
C ILE A 50 -4.85 -6.06 16.08
N LEU A 51 -4.69 -5.86 14.78
CA LEU A 51 -5.74 -5.32 13.92
C LEU A 51 -6.73 -6.41 13.51
N PHE A 52 -6.22 -7.60 13.23
CA PHE A 52 -6.99 -8.82 12.94
C PHE A 52 -6.12 -10.06 13.05
N ASP A 53 -6.74 -11.22 13.28
CA ASP A 53 -6.06 -12.51 13.40
C ASP A 53 -6.26 -13.36 12.14
N GLN A 54 -5.26 -14.19 11.83
CA GLN A 54 -5.31 -15.20 10.78
C GLN A 54 -6.53 -16.10 10.95
N GLY A 55 -7.22 -16.41 9.85
CA GLY A 55 -8.40 -17.27 9.83
C GLY A 55 -9.68 -16.60 10.31
N THR A 56 -9.64 -15.38 10.83
CA THR A 56 -10.86 -14.63 11.14
C THR A 56 -11.49 -14.08 9.87
N ALA A 57 -12.84 -13.99 9.87
CA ALA A 57 -13.57 -13.39 8.76
C ALA A 57 -13.17 -11.91 8.58
N HIS A 58 -13.18 -11.44 7.34
CA HIS A 58 -12.92 -10.03 7.05
C HIS A 58 -13.94 -9.13 7.74
N GLY A 59 -13.42 -8.09 8.39
CA GLY A 59 -14.22 -7.04 9.00
C GLY A 59 -14.74 -6.02 7.98
N ARG A 60 -15.46 -5.03 8.49
CA ARG A 60 -15.96 -3.91 7.68
C ARG A 60 -14.84 -3.06 7.08
N TYR A 61 -13.69 -2.99 7.72
CA TYR A 61 -12.61 -2.08 7.36
C TYR A 61 -11.35 -2.83 6.95
N PHE A 62 -10.65 -2.29 5.95
CA PHE A 62 -9.24 -2.51 5.73
C PHE A 62 -8.47 -1.27 6.15
N TYR A 63 -7.16 -1.39 6.32
CA TYR A 63 -6.36 -0.33 6.89
C TYR A 63 -5.28 0.12 5.92
N VAL A 64 -5.15 1.44 5.71
CA VAL A 64 -4.03 2.07 4.99
C VAL A 64 -3.13 2.74 6.01
N ILE A 65 -1.84 2.47 5.95
CA ILE A 65 -0.86 2.99 6.90
C ILE A 65 -0.48 4.42 6.48
N ASN A 66 -0.81 5.40 7.33
CA ASN A 66 -0.38 6.78 7.13
C ASN A 66 0.99 7.03 7.75
N LYS A 67 1.20 6.53 8.97
CA LYS A 67 2.44 6.62 9.73
C LYS A 67 2.62 5.36 10.56
N GLY A 68 3.88 4.96 10.79
CA GLY A 68 4.21 3.77 11.55
C GLY A 68 4.36 2.55 10.65
N SER A 69 4.25 1.36 11.24
CA SER A 69 4.39 0.09 10.52
C SER A 69 3.53 -1.02 11.11
N VAL A 70 3.13 -1.96 10.25
CA VAL A 70 2.34 -3.14 10.58
C VAL A 70 3.05 -4.37 10.05
N ARG A 71 3.30 -5.35 10.91
CA ARG A 71 3.83 -6.65 10.51
C ARG A 71 2.72 -7.64 10.29
N LEU A 72 2.84 -8.40 9.21
CA LEU A 72 2.01 -9.55 8.93
C LEU A 72 2.73 -10.81 9.41
N VAL A 73 2.03 -11.67 10.13
CA VAL A 73 2.59 -12.92 10.66
C VAL A 73 1.66 -14.08 10.36
N ARG A 74 2.27 -15.27 10.11
CA ARG A 74 1.53 -16.46 9.73
C ARG A 74 1.88 -17.66 10.62
N GLY A 75 0.85 -18.46 10.92
CA GLY A 75 0.95 -19.71 11.65
C GLY A 75 1.18 -19.54 13.15
N GLU A 76 1.11 -20.64 13.90
CA GLU A 76 1.24 -20.67 15.37
C GLU A 76 2.56 -20.08 15.88
N LYS A 77 3.64 -20.18 15.10
CA LYS A 77 4.95 -19.60 15.44
C LYS A 77 5.09 -18.13 15.10
N GLN A 78 4.01 -17.47 14.66
CA GLN A 78 3.99 -16.06 14.26
C GLN A 78 5.17 -15.70 13.34
N LYS A 79 5.45 -16.55 12.35
CA LYS A 79 6.53 -16.29 11.39
C LYS A 79 6.20 -15.01 10.62
N LEU A 80 7.13 -14.06 10.62
CA LEU A 80 6.99 -12.83 9.84
C LEU A 80 6.81 -13.21 8.35
N SER A 81 5.67 -12.81 7.78
CA SER A 81 5.39 -12.96 6.36
C SER A 81 5.68 -11.68 5.60
N ASP A 82 5.40 -10.52 6.21
CA ASP A 82 5.68 -9.22 5.59
C ASP A 82 5.72 -8.08 6.61
N LEU A 83 6.33 -6.93 6.22
CA LEU A 83 6.34 -5.68 6.98
C LEU A 83 5.82 -4.55 6.10
N ARG A 84 4.76 -3.90 6.52
CA ARG A 84 4.06 -2.84 5.80
C ARG A 84 4.32 -1.48 6.43
N GLY A 85 4.54 -0.47 5.59
CA GLY A 85 4.83 0.91 5.99
C GLY A 85 3.88 1.94 5.37
N PRO A 86 4.18 3.25 5.49
CA PRO A 86 3.32 4.31 4.97
C PRO A 86 3.00 4.16 3.49
N GLY A 87 1.71 4.25 3.15
CA GLY A 87 1.18 4.04 1.79
C GLY A 87 0.75 2.60 1.51
N ASP A 88 1.21 1.63 2.29
CA ASP A 88 0.76 0.25 2.20
C ASP A 88 -0.61 0.05 2.86
N PHE A 89 -1.24 -1.08 2.54
CA PHE A 89 -2.53 -1.43 3.12
C PHE A 89 -2.55 -2.90 3.57
N VAL A 90 -3.40 -3.20 4.56
CA VAL A 90 -3.59 -4.53 5.14
C VAL A 90 -5.08 -4.84 5.31
N GLY A 91 -5.45 -6.11 5.24
CA GLY A 91 -6.83 -6.56 5.45
C GLY A 91 -7.77 -6.35 4.26
N ALA A 92 -7.25 -6.13 3.05
CA ALA A 92 -8.05 -5.89 1.85
C ALA A 92 -8.38 -7.16 1.04
N GLY A 93 -8.07 -8.37 1.54
CA GLY A 93 -8.33 -9.65 0.84
C GLY A 93 -9.80 -9.86 0.46
N ALA A 94 -10.74 -9.36 1.28
CA ALA A 94 -12.17 -9.38 0.98
C ALA A 94 -12.54 -8.71 -0.37
N VAL A 95 -11.74 -7.76 -0.85
CA VAL A 95 -11.93 -7.11 -2.16
C VAL A 95 -11.76 -8.11 -3.30
N LEU A 96 -10.98 -9.17 -3.08
CA LEU A 96 -10.78 -10.28 -4.02
C LEU A 96 -11.71 -11.46 -3.79
N GLY A 97 -12.61 -11.37 -2.83
CA GLY A 97 -13.53 -12.46 -2.48
C GLY A 97 -12.94 -13.49 -1.52
N GLU A 98 -11.84 -13.19 -0.84
CA GLU A 98 -11.34 -14.03 0.25
C GLU A 98 -12.34 -14.02 1.42
N GLU A 99 -12.56 -15.17 2.04
CA GLU A 99 -13.53 -15.29 3.16
C GLU A 99 -12.90 -14.89 4.50
N SER A 100 -11.59 -15.10 4.64
CA SER A 100 -10.87 -14.87 5.90
C SER A 100 -9.45 -14.33 5.66
N HIS A 101 -8.89 -13.74 6.71
CA HIS A 101 -7.51 -13.24 6.70
C HIS A 101 -6.49 -14.38 6.58
N THR A 102 -5.56 -14.26 5.65
CA THR A 102 -4.47 -15.24 5.44
C THR A 102 -3.35 -15.09 6.45
N ASP A 103 -3.22 -13.92 7.07
CA ASP A 103 -2.21 -13.56 8.07
C ASP A 103 -2.85 -12.82 9.24
N SER A 104 -2.18 -12.80 10.39
CA SER A 104 -2.49 -11.85 11.46
C SER A 104 -1.73 -10.55 11.21
N ALA A 105 -2.35 -9.41 11.52
CA ALA A 105 -1.73 -8.09 11.40
C ALA A 105 -1.52 -7.48 12.79
N LEU A 106 -0.26 -7.17 13.12
CA LEU A 106 0.16 -6.57 14.38
C LEU A 106 0.85 -5.23 14.13
N VAL A 107 0.50 -4.24 14.91
CA VAL A 107 1.15 -2.92 14.89
C VAL A 107 2.58 -3.06 15.43
N ASP A 108 3.58 -2.74 14.59
CA ASP A 108 4.99 -2.92 14.96
C ASP A 108 5.60 -1.69 15.63
N GLU A 109 5.07 -0.52 15.35
CA GLU A 109 5.36 0.76 16.03
C GLU A 109 4.09 1.62 16.08
N ASP A 110 4.01 2.57 17.02
CA ASP A 110 2.87 3.47 17.15
C ASP A 110 2.47 4.06 15.80
N SER A 111 1.25 3.81 15.39
CA SER A 111 0.81 4.00 14.02
C SER A 111 -0.44 4.87 13.91
N ILE A 112 -0.52 5.60 12.81
CA ILE A 112 -1.74 6.27 12.36
C ILE A 112 -2.24 5.53 11.13
N LEU A 113 -3.43 4.96 11.24
CA LEU A 113 -4.07 4.16 10.20
C LEU A 113 -5.34 4.84 9.70
N TYR A 114 -5.62 4.68 8.42
CA TYR A 114 -6.91 5.00 7.83
C TYR A 114 -7.72 3.70 7.70
N ALA A 115 -8.70 3.51 8.57
CA ALA A 115 -9.65 2.39 8.49
C ALA A 115 -10.73 2.76 7.47
N LEU A 116 -10.69 2.15 6.28
CA LEU A 116 -11.54 2.45 5.13
C LEU A 116 -12.53 1.32 4.88
N ASP A 117 -13.74 1.63 4.44
CA ASP A 117 -14.81 0.67 4.23
C ASP A 117 -14.53 -0.24 3.03
N VAL A 118 -14.45 -1.56 3.27
CA VAL A 118 -14.17 -2.57 2.25
C VAL A 118 -15.23 -2.56 1.15
N SER A 119 -16.51 -2.38 1.49
CA SER A 119 -17.60 -2.44 0.51
C SER A 119 -17.54 -1.28 -0.48
N VAL A 120 -17.20 -0.08 0.00
CA VAL A 120 -17.00 1.10 -0.87
C VAL A 120 -15.80 0.86 -1.77
N PHE A 121 -14.69 0.36 -1.23
CA PHE A 121 -13.49 0.09 -2.02
C PHE A 121 -13.72 -1.01 -3.06
N THR A 122 -14.41 -2.10 -2.70
CA THR A 122 -14.79 -3.18 -3.63
C THR A 122 -15.58 -2.64 -4.83
N ARG A 123 -16.57 -1.77 -4.57
CA ARG A 123 -17.34 -1.15 -5.63
C ARG A 123 -16.45 -0.29 -6.55
N LEU A 124 -15.62 0.58 -5.97
CA LEU A 124 -14.69 1.42 -6.74
C LEU A 124 -13.69 0.60 -7.56
N CYS A 125 -13.26 -0.57 -7.06
CA CYS A 125 -12.42 -1.50 -7.80
C CYS A 125 -13.14 -2.09 -9.01
N THR A 126 -14.44 -2.40 -8.87
CA THR A 126 -15.26 -2.93 -9.97
C THR A 126 -15.45 -1.86 -11.07
N GLU A 127 -15.60 -0.61 -10.69
CA GLU A 127 -15.78 0.52 -11.60
C GLU A 127 -14.47 0.95 -12.31
N SER A 128 -13.30 0.58 -11.75
CA SER A 128 -11.98 0.96 -12.28
C SER A 128 -11.15 -0.24 -12.75
N PRO A 129 -11.07 -0.51 -14.07
CA PRO A 129 -10.25 -1.62 -14.59
C PRO A 129 -8.76 -1.54 -14.23
N ARG A 130 -8.23 -0.32 -14.04
CA ARG A 130 -6.81 -0.11 -13.64
C ARG A 130 -6.57 -0.57 -12.21
N VAL A 131 -7.46 -0.21 -11.28
CA VAL A 131 -7.41 -0.65 -9.89
C VAL A 131 -7.57 -2.17 -9.80
N SER A 132 -8.57 -2.72 -10.48
CA SER A 132 -8.83 -4.17 -10.52
C SER A 132 -7.62 -4.97 -11.01
N ARG A 133 -6.96 -4.50 -12.08
CA ARG A 133 -5.74 -5.13 -12.61
C ARG A 133 -4.58 -5.05 -11.62
N PHE A 134 -4.37 -3.89 -11.02
CA PHE A 134 -3.31 -3.72 -10.02
C PHE A 134 -3.50 -4.70 -8.86
N LEU A 135 -4.70 -4.77 -8.27
CA LEU A 135 -4.98 -5.66 -7.14
C LEU A 135 -4.78 -7.14 -7.49
N LYS A 136 -5.21 -7.57 -8.69
CA LYS A 136 -4.98 -8.96 -9.14
C LYS A 136 -3.49 -9.31 -9.19
N VAL A 137 -2.66 -8.40 -9.69
CA VAL A 137 -1.19 -8.61 -9.74
C VAL A 137 -0.59 -8.56 -8.34
N TYR A 138 -1.03 -7.59 -7.53
CA TYR A 138 -0.55 -7.38 -6.17
C TYR A 138 -0.77 -8.63 -5.30
N PHE A 139 -1.97 -9.17 -5.27
CA PHE A 139 -2.29 -10.34 -4.46
C PHE A 139 -1.83 -11.67 -5.10
N ALA A 140 -1.70 -11.75 -6.44
CA ALA A 140 -1.11 -12.94 -7.07
C ALA A 140 0.35 -13.16 -6.65
N SER A 141 1.08 -12.09 -6.32
CA SER A 141 2.44 -12.17 -5.81
C SER A 141 2.52 -12.61 -4.34
N GLU A 142 1.43 -12.47 -3.56
CA GLU A 142 1.36 -12.95 -2.17
C GLU A 142 1.12 -14.47 -2.07
N GLY A 143 0.52 -15.08 -3.09
CA GLY A 143 0.19 -16.53 -3.13
C GLY A 143 1.32 -17.44 -3.57
N VAL A 144 2.44 -16.91 -4.03
CA VAL A 144 3.61 -17.72 -4.40
C VAL A 144 4.43 -17.99 -3.16
N GLU A 145 4.30 -19.20 -2.60
CA GLU A 145 5.21 -19.74 -1.59
C GLU A 145 6.62 -19.94 -2.18
N THR A 146 7.32 -18.87 -2.40
CA THR A 146 8.78 -18.89 -2.52
C THR A 146 9.35 -18.26 -1.27
N GLY A 147 9.98 -19.09 -0.44
CA GLY A 147 10.68 -18.60 0.74
C GLY A 147 11.54 -17.39 0.38
N THR A 148 11.32 -16.26 1.08
CA THR A 148 12.03 -14.99 0.95
C THR A 148 11.49 -13.94 -0.02
N ALA A 149 10.26 -14.01 -0.52
CA ALA A 149 9.68 -12.88 -1.22
C ALA A 149 9.15 -11.85 -0.20
N HIS A 150 9.97 -10.87 0.15
CA HIS A 150 9.47 -9.65 0.77
C HIS A 150 8.55 -8.97 -0.24
N HIS A 151 7.26 -8.87 0.08
CA HIS A 151 6.31 -8.17 -0.76
C HIS A 151 6.70 -6.68 -0.78
N GLN A 152 6.95 -6.17 -1.99
CA GLN A 152 7.15 -4.75 -2.17
C GLN A 152 5.78 -4.11 -2.29
N GLY A 153 5.28 -3.56 -1.18
CA GLY A 153 4.17 -2.64 -1.21
C GLY A 153 4.47 -1.43 -2.11
N PRO A 154 3.48 -0.60 -2.42
CA PRO A 154 3.65 0.59 -3.26
C PRO A 154 4.73 1.55 -2.76
N SER A 155 5.07 1.51 -1.48
CA SER A 155 6.15 2.27 -0.86
C SER A 155 7.54 1.66 -1.05
N GLY A 156 7.68 0.51 -1.69
CA GLY A 156 8.84 -0.23 -2.25
C GLY A 156 10.27 -0.01 -1.74
N TRP A 157 10.48 0.63 -0.61
CA TRP A 157 11.77 1.20 -0.23
C TRP A 157 12.36 0.72 1.10
N ARG A 158 11.88 -0.36 1.73
CA ARG A 158 12.52 -0.83 2.96
C ARG A 158 12.79 -2.34 2.94
N GLY A 159 14.06 -2.69 2.86
CA GLY A 159 14.58 -4.00 3.21
C GLY A 159 14.82 -4.97 2.08
N GLY A 160 15.21 -4.50 0.91
CA GLY A 160 15.71 -5.40 -0.15
C GLY A 160 16.98 -6.10 0.29
N THR A 161 17.01 -7.44 0.16
CA THR A 161 18.25 -8.21 0.24
C THR A 161 19.24 -7.71 -0.81
N GLU A 162 20.53 -7.95 -0.62
CA GLU A 162 21.58 -7.59 -1.61
C GLU A 162 21.26 -8.08 -3.03
N GLU A 163 20.58 -9.20 -3.16
CA GLU A 163 20.15 -9.76 -4.44
C GLU A 163 19.04 -8.93 -5.12
N HIS A 164 18.16 -8.32 -4.34
CA HIS A 164 17.13 -7.41 -4.85
C HIS A 164 17.76 -6.08 -5.29
N LEU A 165 18.70 -5.55 -4.51
CA LEU A 165 19.51 -4.39 -4.88
C LEU A 165 20.34 -4.67 -6.14
N ALA A 166 20.85 -5.89 -6.32
CA ALA A 166 21.56 -6.30 -7.53
C ALA A 166 20.66 -6.34 -8.76
N ARG A 167 19.42 -6.83 -8.64
CA ARG A 167 18.41 -6.82 -9.73
C ARG A 167 17.96 -5.40 -10.09
N LEU A 168 17.73 -4.54 -9.08
CA LEU A 168 17.44 -3.14 -9.32
C LEU A 168 18.61 -2.44 -10.03
N LYS A 169 19.84 -2.67 -9.57
CA LYS A 169 21.06 -2.12 -10.19
C LYS A 169 21.24 -2.60 -11.64
N ALA A 170 20.87 -3.84 -11.96
CA ALA A 170 20.95 -4.38 -13.31
C ALA A 170 19.94 -3.77 -14.29
N GLY A 171 18.82 -3.23 -13.79
CA GLY A 171 17.80 -2.56 -14.59
C GLY A 171 17.82 -1.03 -14.48
N MET A 172 18.77 -0.46 -13.74
CA MET A 172 18.87 0.99 -13.51
C MET A 172 19.95 1.60 -14.39
N ILE A 173 19.59 2.69 -15.03
CA ILE A 173 20.57 3.54 -15.71
C ILE A 173 20.98 4.65 -14.78
N ALA A 174 22.26 4.99 -14.78
CA ALA A 174 22.81 6.02 -13.94
C ALA A 174 23.61 7.04 -14.77
N GLY A 175 23.53 8.31 -14.40
CA GLY A 175 24.28 9.37 -15.05
C GLY A 175 24.60 10.53 -14.10
N PRO A 176 25.54 11.40 -14.49
CA PRO A 176 25.97 12.53 -13.67
C PRO A 176 24.86 13.57 -13.50
N ALA A 177 24.85 14.27 -12.37
CA ALA A 177 23.89 15.33 -12.04
C ALA A 177 23.89 16.52 -13.07
N THR A 178 24.90 16.60 -13.91
CA THR A 178 24.97 17.59 -14.97
C THR A 178 24.19 17.23 -16.23
N GLN A 179 23.66 16.02 -16.29
CA GLN A 179 22.87 15.55 -17.44
C GLN A 179 21.51 16.21 -17.47
N THR A 180 21.07 16.60 -18.65
CA THR A 180 19.75 17.21 -18.83
C THR A 180 18.62 16.15 -18.71
N VAL A 181 17.42 16.59 -18.34
CA VAL A 181 16.23 15.72 -18.30
C VAL A 181 15.97 15.00 -19.63
N ARG A 182 16.28 15.68 -20.74
CA ARG A 182 16.15 15.11 -22.08
C ARG A 182 17.13 13.96 -22.32
N GLU A 183 18.39 14.14 -22.00
CA GLU A 183 19.42 13.09 -22.14
C GLU A 183 19.14 11.89 -21.24
N ALA A 184 18.65 12.14 -20.01
CA ALA A 184 18.21 11.09 -19.11
C ALA A 184 17.02 10.30 -19.70
N ALA A 185 16.01 10.98 -20.25
CA ALA A 185 14.86 10.34 -20.88
C ALA A 185 15.23 9.52 -22.12
N GLU A 186 16.17 10.02 -22.95
CA GLU A 186 16.68 9.29 -24.12
C GLU A 186 17.45 8.03 -23.68
N ALA A 187 18.25 8.10 -22.63
CA ALA A 187 18.97 6.96 -22.08
C ALA A 187 18.00 5.91 -21.48
N MET A 188 16.97 6.33 -20.76
CA MET A 188 15.94 5.44 -20.22
C MET A 188 15.16 4.73 -21.34
N SER A 189 14.82 5.44 -22.40
CA SER A 189 14.12 4.88 -23.56
C SER A 189 14.98 3.89 -24.33
N ALA A 190 16.27 4.18 -24.50
CA ALA A 190 17.20 3.31 -25.22
C ALA A 190 17.48 1.99 -24.50
N ALA A 191 17.40 1.97 -23.17
CA ALA A 191 17.67 0.79 -22.35
C ALA A 191 16.40 0.13 -21.79
N ASP A 192 15.20 0.59 -22.20
CA ASP A 192 13.90 0.12 -21.68
C ASP A 192 13.85 0.11 -20.15
N SER A 193 14.46 1.12 -19.52
CA SER A 193 14.53 1.25 -18.05
C SER A 193 13.59 2.35 -17.54
N PRO A 194 12.74 2.06 -16.54
CA PRO A 194 11.87 3.06 -15.95
C PRO A 194 12.56 3.96 -14.92
N VAL A 195 13.85 3.72 -14.62
CA VAL A 195 14.56 4.37 -13.51
C VAL A 195 15.90 4.95 -13.96
N PHE A 196 16.14 6.21 -13.61
CA PHE A 196 17.41 6.90 -13.79
C PHE A 196 17.94 7.41 -12.45
N LEU A 197 19.18 7.02 -12.09
CA LEU A 197 19.85 7.52 -10.89
C LEU A 197 20.78 8.69 -11.24
N VAL A 198 20.68 9.74 -10.43
CA VAL A 198 21.55 10.92 -10.52
C VAL A 198 22.50 10.93 -9.31
N PHE A 199 23.80 11.18 -9.51
CA PHE A 199 24.81 11.33 -8.47
C PHE A 199 25.83 12.43 -8.78
#